data_b4163c32845ad82fe5725dc1a11759dc
#
_entry.id   b4163c32845ad82fe5725dc1a11759dc
#
_cell.length_a   1.000
_cell.length_b   1.000
_cell.length_c   1.000
_cell.angle_alpha   90.00
_cell.angle_beta   90.00
_cell.angle_gamma   90.00
#
_symmetry.space_group_name_H-M   'P 1'
#
loop_
_entity.id
_entity.type
_entity.pdbx_description
1 polymer ?
#
loop_
_entity_poly.entity_id
_entity_poly.type
_entity_poly.pdbx_seq_one_letter_code
_entity_poly.pdbx_strand_id
1 'polypeptide(L)'
;MANYVKTTVEKENRTELHEKLALTGAEISLNTLPAGAAVPFVHSHKENEEIYGVLSGKGKAVIDSEEISLAAGDWLKISPTAKRQFFAANDSEITYICIQVKENSLEGYTATDAVMY
;
A
#
# COMPACT_ATOMS: atom_id res chain seq x y z
N MET A 1 -16.72 20.34 16.75
CA MET A 1 -15.70 19.38 16.31
C MET A 1 -16.04 18.84 14.95
N ALA A 2 -15.08 18.82 14.09
CA ALA A 2 -15.27 18.25 12.75
C ALA A 2 -15.27 16.73 12.81
N ASN A 3 -16.08 16.11 11.94
CA ASN A 3 -16.09 14.65 11.78
C ASN A 3 -15.16 14.18 10.65
N TYR A 4 -14.09 14.93 10.43
CA TYR A 4 -13.10 14.58 9.40
C TYR A 4 -11.73 15.07 9.83
N VAL A 5 -10.71 14.46 9.25
CA VAL A 5 -9.31 14.89 9.36
C VAL A 5 -8.77 15.04 7.95
N LYS A 6 -8.06 16.13 7.69
CA LYS A 6 -7.45 16.38 6.39
C LYS A 6 -5.95 16.60 6.55
N THR A 7 -5.18 16.02 5.65
CA THR A 7 -3.74 16.28 5.55
C THR A 7 -3.36 16.41 4.07
N THR A 8 -2.17 16.91 3.82
CA THR A 8 -1.61 16.99 2.47
C THR A 8 -0.26 16.26 2.47
N VAL A 9 -0.06 15.40 1.49
CA VAL A 9 1.19 14.68 1.33
C VAL A 9 2.07 15.46 0.36
N GLU A 10 3.26 15.79 0.80
CA GLU A 10 4.28 16.40 -0.05
C GLU A 10 5.12 15.29 -0.72
N LYS A 11 5.93 15.68 -1.70
CA LYS A 11 6.74 14.71 -2.43
C LYS A 11 7.87 14.21 -1.53
N GLU A 12 7.71 13.01 -1.00
CA GLU A 12 8.68 12.31 -0.16
C GLU A 12 8.81 10.87 -0.66
N ASN A 13 9.90 10.20 -0.29
CA ASN A 13 10.07 8.79 -0.65
C ASN A 13 9.11 7.88 0.11
N ARG A 14 8.72 8.27 1.33
CA ARG A 14 7.72 7.54 2.10
C ARG A 14 6.95 8.46 3.01
N THR A 15 5.63 8.36 2.98
CA THR A 15 4.74 9.07 3.91
C THR A 15 3.75 8.06 4.49
N GLU A 16 3.66 8.00 5.80
CA GLU A 16 2.69 7.17 6.52
C GLU A 16 1.54 8.05 7.00
N LEU A 17 0.30 7.59 6.82
CA LEU A 17 -0.90 8.39 7.09
C LEU A 17 -1.65 8.01 8.35
N HIS A 18 -1.30 6.91 9.00
CA HIS A 18 -2.02 6.42 10.19
C HIS A 18 -2.16 7.53 11.25
N GLU A 19 -1.06 8.13 11.66
CA GLU A 19 -1.09 9.20 12.68
C GLU A 19 -1.60 10.51 12.13
N LYS A 20 -1.19 10.88 10.92
CA LYS A 20 -1.59 12.14 10.29
C LYS A 20 -3.10 12.26 10.10
N LEU A 21 -3.78 11.16 9.87
CA LEU A 21 -5.23 11.10 9.68
C LEU A 21 -5.97 10.49 10.87
N ALA A 22 -5.27 10.09 11.92
CA ALA A 22 -5.85 9.40 13.07
C ALA A 22 -6.68 8.17 12.64
N LEU A 23 -6.11 7.36 11.77
CA LEU A 23 -6.78 6.15 11.27
C LEU A 23 -6.89 5.12 12.38
N THR A 24 -8.00 4.39 12.41
CA THR A 24 -8.25 3.36 13.42
C THR A 24 -8.36 1.95 12.82
N GLY A 25 -8.62 1.83 11.51
CA GLY A 25 -8.86 0.55 10.86
C GLY A 25 -7.86 0.20 9.77
N ALA A 26 -6.96 1.10 9.44
CA ALA A 26 -5.99 0.87 8.37
C ALA A 26 -4.72 1.66 8.63
N GLU A 27 -3.61 1.19 8.08
CA GLU A 27 -2.42 2.01 7.86
C GLU A 27 -2.27 2.20 6.36
N ILE A 28 -2.06 3.44 5.94
CA ILE A 28 -1.86 3.77 4.54
C ILE A 28 -0.52 4.47 4.40
N SER A 29 0.28 4.04 3.43
CA SER A 29 1.52 4.72 3.09
C SER A 29 1.58 5.03 1.60
N LEU A 30 2.23 6.14 1.28
CA LEU A 30 2.57 6.52 -0.08
C LEU A 30 4.08 6.38 -0.23
N ASN A 31 4.51 5.66 -1.25
CA ASN A 31 5.91 5.26 -1.40
C ASN A 31 6.41 5.55 -2.80
N THR A 32 7.64 6.07 -2.90
CA THR A 32 8.34 6.22 -4.16
C THR A 32 9.73 5.60 -4.04
N LEU A 33 10.04 4.66 -4.91
CA LEU A 33 11.37 4.10 -5.05
C LEU A 33 12.02 4.71 -6.29
N PRO A 34 13.18 5.34 -6.17
CA PRO A 34 13.91 5.82 -7.33
C PRO A 34 14.30 4.68 -8.28
N ALA A 35 14.56 5.01 -9.54
CA ALA A 35 14.99 4.03 -10.53
C ALA A 35 16.15 3.19 -9.99
N GLY A 36 16.06 1.89 -10.13
CA GLY A 36 17.07 0.93 -9.68
C GLY A 36 17.07 0.65 -8.18
N ALA A 37 16.25 1.33 -7.40
CA ALA A 37 16.21 1.14 -5.94
C ALA A 37 15.27 -0.01 -5.55
N ALA A 38 15.48 -0.53 -4.36
CA ALA A 38 14.65 -1.58 -3.78
C ALA A 38 14.34 -1.25 -2.33
N VAL A 39 13.23 -1.78 -1.82
CA VAL A 39 13.02 -1.86 -0.37
C VAL A 39 14.14 -2.75 0.18
N PRO A 40 14.85 -2.31 1.24
CA PRO A 40 16.10 -2.99 1.63
C PRO A 40 15.92 -4.30 2.39
N PHE A 41 14.70 -4.81 2.53
CA PHE A 41 14.42 -6.04 3.26
C PHE A 41 13.23 -6.79 2.69
N VAL A 42 13.21 -8.09 2.95
CA VAL A 42 12.05 -8.95 2.72
C VAL A 42 11.25 -8.98 4.02
N HIS A 43 9.94 -8.86 3.96
CA HIS A 43 9.10 -8.93 5.17
C HIS A 43 7.77 -9.62 4.91
N SER A 44 7.10 -10.00 5.98
CA SER A 44 5.74 -10.51 6.00
C SER A 44 5.00 -9.92 7.20
N HIS A 45 3.71 -10.16 7.28
CA HIS A 45 2.90 -9.71 8.41
C HIS A 45 2.26 -10.90 9.12
N LYS A 46 1.90 -10.70 10.37
CA LYS A 46 1.24 -11.74 11.16
C LYS A 46 -0.27 -11.79 10.85
N GLU A 47 -0.91 -10.63 10.77
CA GLU A 47 -2.36 -10.53 10.68
C GLU A 47 -2.85 -9.64 9.54
N ASN A 48 -2.04 -8.68 9.09
CA ASN A 48 -2.50 -7.69 8.13
C ASN A 48 -2.31 -8.16 6.69
N GLU A 49 -3.38 -8.10 5.91
CA GLU A 49 -3.24 -8.14 4.46
C GLU A 49 -2.81 -6.76 3.99
N GLU A 50 -2.09 -6.71 2.89
CA GLU A 50 -1.66 -5.46 2.28
C GLU A 50 -2.22 -5.34 0.88
N ILE A 51 -2.73 -4.14 0.56
CA ILE A 51 -3.19 -3.80 -0.78
C ILE A 51 -2.23 -2.76 -1.33
N TYR A 52 -1.67 -3.02 -2.49
CA TYR A 52 -0.77 -2.10 -3.17
C TYR A 52 -1.43 -1.59 -4.44
N GLY A 53 -1.36 -0.28 -4.67
CA GLY A 53 -1.83 0.32 -5.90
C GLY A 53 -0.71 1.15 -6.53
N VAL A 54 -0.33 0.82 -7.76
CA VAL A 54 0.73 1.54 -8.47
C VAL A 54 0.15 2.76 -9.16
N LEU A 55 0.62 3.94 -8.76
CA LEU A 55 0.14 5.21 -9.29
C LEU A 55 0.91 5.66 -10.51
N SER A 56 2.22 5.43 -10.53
CA SER A 56 3.08 5.84 -11.64
C SER A 56 4.34 5.00 -11.69
N GLY A 57 4.97 4.97 -12.85
CA GLY A 57 6.22 4.25 -13.05
C GLY A 57 6.04 2.76 -13.20
N LYS A 58 7.11 2.03 -13.00
CA LYS A 58 7.13 0.57 -13.12
C LYS A 58 8.21 -0.05 -12.25
N GLY A 59 8.02 -1.32 -11.94
CA GLY A 59 8.94 -2.09 -11.13
C GLY A 59 8.49 -3.53 -11.04
N LYS A 60 8.80 -4.15 -9.93
CA LYS A 60 8.36 -5.52 -9.64
C LYS A 60 8.21 -5.75 -8.16
N ALA A 61 7.43 -6.76 -7.80
CA ALA A 61 7.40 -7.35 -6.48
C ALA A 61 7.91 -8.79 -6.58
N VAL A 62 8.66 -9.23 -5.57
CA VAL A 62 8.98 -10.63 -5.40
C VAL A 62 8.18 -11.12 -4.19
N ILE A 63 7.27 -12.07 -4.44
CA ILE A 63 6.34 -12.59 -3.43
C ILE A 63 6.51 -14.09 -3.36
N ASP A 64 6.98 -14.59 -2.21
CA ASP A 64 7.31 -16.01 -2.02
C ASP A 64 8.14 -16.57 -3.18
N SER A 65 9.18 -15.82 -3.57
CA SER A 65 10.11 -16.15 -4.66
C SER A 65 9.54 -16.00 -6.08
N GLU A 66 8.29 -15.59 -6.24
CA GLU A 66 7.70 -15.32 -7.55
C GLU A 66 7.87 -13.86 -7.92
N GLU A 67 8.39 -13.57 -9.11
CA GLU A 67 8.50 -12.21 -9.62
C GLU A 67 7.21 -11.79 -10.32
N ILE A 68 6.71 -10.63 -9.94
CA ILE A 68 5.49 -10.05 -10.50
C ILE A 68 5.83 -8.65 -11.02
N SER A 69 5.68 -8.44 -12.32
CA SER A 69 5.89 -7.11 -12.93
C SER A 69 4.77 -6.16 -12.55
N LEU A 70 5.14 -4.92 -12.27
CA LEU A 70 4.21 -3.87 -11.85
C LEU A 70 4.36 -2.64 -12.74
N ALA A 71 3.22 -2.05 -13.09
CA ALA A 71 3.15 -0.80 -13.84
C ALA A 71 1.98 0.03 -13.33
N ALA A 72 1.93 1.31 -13.73
CA ALA A 72 0.84 2.21 -13.33
C ALA A 72 -0.52 1.59 -13.63
N GLY A 73 -1.42 1.62 -12.66
CA GLY A 73 -2.77 1.05 -12.75
C GLY A 73 -2.89 -0.37 -12.18
N ASP A 74 -1.78 -1.02 -11.86
CA ASP A 74 -1.82 -2.35 -11.26
C ASP A 74 -2.21 -2.27 -9.78
N TRP A 75 -3.06 -3.18 -9.36
CA TRP A 75 -3.43 -3.38 -7.95
C TRP A 75 -3.14 -4.80 -7.54
N LEU A 76 -2.67 -4.95 -6.32
CA LEU A 76 -2.17 -6.22 -5.81
C LEU A 76 -2.58 -6.38 -4.36
N LYS A 77 -3.16 -7.53 -4.01
CA LYS A 77 -3.37 -7.87 -2.61
C LYS A 77 -2.37 -8.96 -2.24
N ILE A 78 -1.70 -8.79 -1.11
CA ILE A 78 -0.75 -9.77 -0.58
C ILE A 78 -1.27 -10.27 0.76
N SER A 79 -1.40 -11.59 0.90
CA SER A 79 -1.80 -12.23 2.15
C SER A 79 -0.74 -12.02 3.23
N PRO A 80 -1.12 -12.01 4.53
CA PRO A 80 -0.21 -11.60 5.59
C PRO A 80 1.12 -12.35 5.62
N THR A 81 1.10 -13.65 5.57
CA THR A 81 2.31 -14.47 5.78
C THR A 81 3.20 -14.61 4.54
N ALA A 82 2.75 -14.15 3.38
CA ALA A 82 3.57 -14.17 2.18
C ALA A 82 4.75 -13.21 2.34
N LYS A 83 5.95 -13.66 2.00
CA LYS A 83 7.15 -12.83 2.04
C LYS A 83 7.23 -11.96 0.81
N ARG A 84 7.48 -10.66 0.97
CA ARG A 84 7.48 -9.70 -0.15
C ARG A 84 8.64 -8.74 -0.09
N GLN A 85 9.05 -8.31 -1.27
CA GLN A 85 10.01 -7.22 -1.45
C GLN A 85 9.70 -6.49 -2.75
N PHE A 86 9.78 -5.15 -2.74
CA PHE A 86 9.46 -4.31 -3.90
C PHE A 86 10.70 -3.68 -4.48
N PHE A 87 10.72 -3.55 -5.81
CA PHE A 87 11.83 -3.02 -6.58
C PHE A 87 11.30 -2.05 -7.63
N ALA A 88 11.98 -0.90 -7.80
CA ALA A 88 11.77 -0.06 -8.96
C ALA A 88 12.49 -0.69 -10.17
N ALA A 89 12.01 -0.40 -11.37
CA ALA A 89 12.73 -0.78 -12.59
C ALA A 89 14.06 -0.04 -12.67
N ASN A 90 15.01 -0.57 -13.42
CA ASN A 90 16.34 0.07 -13.57
C ASN A 90 16.24 1.44 -14.25
N ASP A 91 15.25 1.63 -15.10
CA ASP A 91 15.06 2.83 -15.91
C ASP A 91 13.85 3.66 -15.51
N SER A 92 13.21 3.37 -14.37
CA SER A 92 12.00 4.08 -13.94
C SER A 92 11.86 4.03 -12.42
N GLU A 93 11.46 5.16 -11.84
CA GLU A 93 10.95 5.13 -10.47
C GLU A 93 9.57 4.46 -10.45
N ILE A 94 9.11 4.08 -9.26
CA ILE A 94 7.76 3.56 -9.03
C ILE A 94 7.15 4.26 -7.82
N THR A 95 5.92 4.72 -7.98
CA THR A 95 5.14 5.32 -6.88
C THR A 95 3.92 4.45 -6.63
N TYR A 96 3.73 4.05 -5.40
CA TYR A 96 2.61 3.18 -5.03
C TYR A 96 2.05 3.50 -3.66
N ILE A 97 0.76 3.17 -3.49
CA ILE A 97 0.07 3.21 -2.21
C ILE A 97 0.13 1.81 -1.62
N CYS A 98 0.38 1.73 -0.31
CA CYS A 98 0.23 0.50 0.46
C CYS A 98 -0.84 0.71 1.53
N ILE A 99 -1.81 -0.19 1.59
CA ILE A 99 -2.88 -0.17 2.58
C ILE A 99 -2.78 -1.45 3.39
N GLN A 100 -2.62 -1.33 4.70
CA GLN A 100 -2.63 -2.45 5.62
C GLN A 100 -3.93 -2.48 6.39
N VAL A 101 -4.59 -3.63 6.39
CA VAL A 101 -5.78 -3.88 7.20
C VAL A 101 -5.72 -5.29 7.76
N LYS A 102 -6.28 -5.50 8.94
CA LYS A 102 -6.35 -6.85 9.50
C LYS A 102 -7.19 -7.74 8.60
N GLU A 103 -6.65 -8.88 8.22
CA GLU A 103 -7.34 -9.85 7.36
C GLU A 103 -8.68 -10.26 7.98
N ASN A 104 -9.71 -10.34 7.15
CA ASN A 104 -11.07 -10.72 7.56
C ASN A 104 -11.75 -9.75 8.54
N SER A 105 -11.28 -8.52 8.62
CA SER A 105 -11.84 -7.54 9.57
C SER A 105 -12.99 -6.71 8.99
N LEU A 106 -13.21 -6.74 7.69
CA LEU A 106 -14.27 -5.95 7.06
C LEU A 106 -15.60 -6.68 7.20
N GLU A 107 -16.40 -6.27 8.19
CA GLU A 107 -17.69 -6.91 8.47
C GLU A 107 -18.79 -6.46 7.53
N GLY A 108 -18.79 -5.19 7.14
CA GLY A 108 -19.73 -4.63 6.18
C GLY A 108 -19.00 -3.78 5.17
N TYR A 109 -19.42 -3.87 3.91
CA TYR A 109 -18.90 -2.99 2.88
C TYR A 109 -20.03 -2.14 2.33
N THR A 110 -19.80 -1.36 1.29
CA THR A 110 -20.69 -0.29 0.84
C THR A 110 -22.18 -0.65 0.85
N ALA A 111 -22.52 -1.86 0.40
CA ALA A 111 -23.93 -2.27 0.29
C ALA A 111 -24.62 -2.49 1.63
N THR A 112 -23.86 -2.82 2.69
CA THR A 112 -24.42 -3.15 4.00
C THR A 112 -24.06 -2.16 5.10
N ASP A 113 -23.07 -1.29 4.86
CA ASP A 113 -22.64 -0.29 5.84
C ASP A 113 -23.13 1.12 5.52
N ALA A 114 -23.29 1.44 4.24
CA ALA A 114 -23.68 2.80 3.85
C ALA A 114 -25.14 3.10 4.21
N VAL A 115 -25.39 4.32 4.66
CA VAL A 115 -26.73 4.83 4.91
C VAL A 115 -27.00 5.94 3.90
N MET A 116 -28.12 5.83 3.18
CA MET A 116 -28.51 6.80 2.15
C MET A 116 -29.46 7.83 2.74
N TYR A 117 -29.27 9.11 2.36
CA TYR A 117 -30.10 10.23 2.80
C TYR A 117 -30.78 10.93 1.63
#